data_c732915ebcb680b588ee3d542e083bc3
#
_entry.id   c732915ebcb680b588ee3d542e083bc3
#
_cell.length_a   1.000
_cell.length_b   1.000
_cell.length_c   1.000
_cell.angle_alpha   90.00
_cell.angle_beta   90.00
_cell.angle_gamma   90.00
#
_symmetry.space_group_name_H-M   'P 1'
#
loop_
_entity.id
_entity.type
_entity.pdbx_description
1 polymer ?
#
loop_
_entity_poly.entity_id
_entity_poly.type
_entity_poly.pdbx_seq_one_letter_code
_entity_poly.pdbx_strand_id
1 'polypeptide(L)'
;MASKNKKITIGAAALVLLTAAGLYFLGGYLTDGQRLLERFESSIDKGQPDKLLKLLSAPEGTVERSTAEAIVGHLGKDEKAKQAVLSRLKTEIARLKEGAVQSFAEDGESAFVYVHKKERKRWLIYDDYELKLRSYKVPVNTNFGGAKIMLNGEEIGVAGVGGSTLQLGPLLPGKYAVKAVYAGKYTTLENEVTAELFPIGNSIDPIEVPLQGEYVDVFSNNGFARIFINGEDIGLTVGDGQRIGPIATD
;
A
#
# COMPACT_ATOMS: atom_id res chain seq x y z
N MET A 1 42.42 -59.31 -1.39
CA MET A 1 42.23 -57.93 -0.84
C MET A 1 41.53 -56.93 -1.80
N ALA A 2 41.65 -57.03 -3.10
CA ALA A 2 41.05 -56.11 -4.10
C ALA A 2 39.50 -56.08 -4.12
N SER A 3 38.79 -57.13 -3.80
CA SER A 3 37.31 -57.23 -3.87
C SER A 3 36.61 -56.45 -2.74
N LYS A 4 37.22 -56.32 -1.55
CA LYS A 4 36.62 -55.65 -0.38
C LYS A 4 36.67 -54.14 -0.57
N ASN A 5 37.75 -53.61 -1.11
CA ASN A 5 37.92 -52.18 -1.40
C ASN A 5 36.96 -51.69 -2.51
N LYS A 6 36.67 -52.55 -3.51
CA LYS A 6 35.73 -52.22 -4.59
C LYS A 6 34.29 -52.13 -4.09
N LYS A 7 33.89 -52.94 -3.12
CA LYS A 7 32.54 -52.85 -2.51
C LYS A 7 32.39 -51.62 -1.63
N ILE A 8 33.43 -51.21 -0.92
CA ILE A 8 33.45 -50.00 -0.08
C ILE A 8 33.38 -48.74 -0.94
N THR A 9 34.12 -48.71 -2.07
CA THR A 9 34.07 -47.58 -3.02
C THR A 9 32.70 -47.48 -3.71
N ILE A 10 32.07 -48.59 -4.07
CA ILE A 10 30.70 -48.56 -4.65
C ILE A 10 29.68 -48.09 -3.61
N GLY A 11 29.78 -48.54 -2.35
CA GLY A 11 28.90 -48.11 -1.28
C GLY A 11 29.05 -46.60 -0.97
N ALA A 12 30.28 -46.08 -0.97
CA ALA A 12 30.54 -44.64 -0.77
C ALA A 12 30.01 -43.81 -1.95
N ALA A 13 30.20 -44.28 -3.18
CA ALA A 13 29.65 -43.57 -4.36
C ALA A 13 28.12 -43.58 -4.38
N ALA A 14 27.48 -44.71 -4.01
CA ALA A 14 26.03 -44.77 -3.88
C ALA A 14 25.48 -43.83 -2.77
N LEU A 15 26.16 -43.72 -1.63
CA LEU A 15 25.80 -42.81 -0.55
C LEU A 15 25.89 -41.35 -0.99
N VAL A 16 26.96 -40.99 -1.72
CA VAL A 16 27.14 -39.61 -2.27
C VAL A 16 26.04 -39.28 -3.28
N LEU A 17 25.67 -40.24 -4.14
CA LEU A 17 24.58 -40.04 -5.12
C LEU A 17 23.21 -39.93 -4.45
N LEU A 18 22.93 -40.70 -3.41
CA LEU A 18 21.68 -40.61 -2.63
C LEU A 18 21.60 -39.30 -1.85
N THR A 19 22.69 -38.84 -1.24
CA THR A 19 22.73 -37.54 -0.58
C THR A 19 22.59 -36.38 -1.55
N ALA A 20 23.24 -36.44 -2.71
CA ALA A 20 23.09 -35.45 -3.76
C ALA A 20 21.67 -35.41 -4.34
N ALA A 21 21.05 -36.57 -4.58
CA ALA A 21 19.64 -36.66 -5.00
C ALA A 21 18.71 -36.11 -3.91
N GLY A 22 18.92 -36.47 -2.64
CA GLY A 22 18.14 -35.95 -1.52
C GLY A 22 18.23 -34.43 -1.40
N LEU A 23 19.43 -33.87 -1.52
CA LEU A 23 19.66 -32.42 -1.54
C LEU A 23 19.01 -31.74 -2.77
N TYR A 24 19.05 -32.40 -3.93
CA TYR A 24 18.40 -31.93 -5.12
C TYR A 24 16.87 -31.85 -4.94
N PHE A 25 16.21 -32.91 -4.50
CA PHE A 25 14.77 -32.90 -4.26
C PHE A 25 14.38 -31.92 -3.14
N LEU A 26 15.16 -31.85 -2.06
CA LEU A 26 14.93 -30.91 -0.96
C LEU A 26 15.09 -29.45 -1.44
N GLY A 27 16.09 -29.18 -2.27
CA GLY A 27 16.33 -27.87 -2.87
C GLY A 27 15.17 -27.41 -3.73
N GLY A 28 14.70 -28.26 -4.65
CA GLY A 28 13.52 -27.98 -5.47
C GLY A 28 12.26 -27.72 -4.62
N TYR A 29 12.06 -28.53 -3.57
CA TYR A 29 10.95 -28.35 -2.64
C TYR A 29 11.03 -27.04 -1.84
N LEU A 30 12.22 -26.60 -1.41
CA LEU A 30 12.41 -25.38 -0.62
C LEU A 30 12.30 -24.09 -1.45
N THR A 31 12.46 -24.16 -2.74
CA THR A 31 12.42 -23.02 -3.67
C THR A 31 11.14 -22.96 -4.49
N ASP A 32 10.22 -23.91 -4.29
CA ASP A 32 8.96 -23.92 -5.03
C ASP A 32 8.11 -22.69 -4.69
N GLY A 33 7.62 -22.00 -5.73
CA GLY A 33 6.70 -20.88 -5.60
C GLY A 33 5.43 -21.23 -4.81
N GLN A 34 4.97 -22.49 -4.82
CA GLN A 34 3.84 -22.93 -4.01
C GLN A 34 4.13 -22.82 -2.51
N ARG A 35 5.32 -23.15 -2.06
CA ARG A 35 5.72 -22.96 -0.66
C ARG A 35 5.76 -21.49 -0.24
N LEU A 36 6.13 -20.61 -1.17
CA LEU A 36 6.08 -19.17 -0.91
C LEU A 36 4.63 -18.76 -0.61
N LEU A 37 3.66 -19.27 -1.39
CA LEU A 37 2.23 -19.00 -1.17
C LEU A 37 1.71 -19.62 0.13
N GLU A 38 2.05 -20.87 0.44
CA GLU A 38 1.66 -21.51 1.72
C GLU A 38 2.16 -20.70 2.93
N ARG A 39 3.39 -20.18 2.85
CA ARG A 39 3.95 -19.34 3.91
C ARG A 39 3.25 -17.97 3.99
N PHE A 40 2.91 -17.39 2.84
CA PHE A 40 2.14 -16.14 2.77
C PHE A 40 0.76 -16.35 3.41
N GLU A 41 -0.01 -17.34 2.94
CA GLU A 41 -1.34 -17.69 3.47
C GLU A 41 -1.29 -17.98 4.97
N SER A 42 -0.38 -18.86 5.40
CA SER A 42 -0.19 -19.17 6.82
C SER A 42 0.17 -17.96 7.68
N SER A 43 0.89 -16.97 7.13
CA SER A 43 1.22 -15.75 7.85
C SER A 43 -0.01 -14.86 8.04
N ILE A 44 -0.91 -14.83 7.06
CA ILE A 44 -2.20 -14.12 7.14
C ILE A 44 -3.13 -14.81 8.14
N ASP A 45 -3.36 -16.13 7.97
CA ASP A 45 -4.30 -16.89 8.78
C ASP A 45 -3.93 -16.94 10.28
N LYS A 46 -2.63 -16.92 10.57
CA LYS A 46 -2.11 -16.93 11.94
C LYS A 46 -1.87 -15.55 12.53
N GLY A 47 -2.17 -14.48 11.79
CA GLY A 47 -1.93 -13.12 12.24
C GLY A 47 -0.46 -12.82 12.54
N GLN A 48 0.48 -13.25 11.67
CA GLN A 48 1.92 -13.18 11.92
C GLN A 48 2.65 -12.20 10.99
N PRO A 49 2.58 -10.88 11.24
CA PRO A 49 3.18 -9.87 10.38
C PRO A 49 4.70 -10.00 10.25
N ASP A 50 5.39 -10.41 11.32
CA ASP A 50 6.86 -10.59 11.28
C ASP A 50 7.30 -11.73 10.34
N LYS A 51 6.45 -12.74 10.14
CA LYS A 51 6.71 -13.79 9.16
C LYS A 51 6.38 -13.34 7.76
N LEU A 52 5.29 -12.58 7.60
CA LEU A 52 4.92 -11.99 6.33
C LEU A 52 6.01 -11.01 5.86
N LEU A 53 6.50 -10.13 6.74
CA LEU A 53 7.55 -9.16 6.44
C LEU A 53 8.79 -9.80 5.79
N LYS A 54 9.18 -11.00 6.24
CA LYS A 54 10.32 -11.74 5.68
C LYS A 54 10.09 -12.29 4.26
N LEU A 55 8.85 -12.29 3.79
CA LEU A 55 8.48 -12.76 2.46
C LEU A 55 8.34 -11.60 1.46
N LEU A 56 8.17 -10.38 1.97
CA LEU A 56 7.87 -9.19 1.18
C LEU A 56 9.13 -8.41 0.82
N SER A 57 9.12 -7.84 -0.38
CA SER A 57 10.09 -6.84 -0.83
C SER A 57 9.36 -5.65 -1.46
N ALA A 58 10.00 -4.48 -1.43
CA ALA A 58 9.48 -3.26 -2.07
C ALA A 58 10.24 -3.01 -3.39
N PRO A 59 9.67 -2.24 -4.33
CA PRO A 59 10.39 -1.80 -5.53
C PRO A 59 11.59 -0.93 -5.18
N GLU A 60 11.44 -0.08 -4.17
CA GLU A 60 12.46 0.81 -3.63
C GLU A 60 12.42 0.77 -2.09
N GLY A 61 13.58 0.83 -1.46
CA GLY A 61 13.71 0.85 0.00
C GLY A 61 13.39 -0.48 0.68
N THR A 62 12.91 -0.40 1.91
CA THR A 62 12.55 -1.54 2.75
C THR A 62 11.06 -1.54 3.07
N VAL A 63 10.49 -2.73 3.21
CA VAL A 63 9.11 -2.89 3.69
C VAL A 63 9.11 -2.70 5.21
N GLU A 64 8.28 -1.79 5.70
CA GLU A 64 8.10 -1.59 7.12
C GLU A 64 7.18 -2.64 7.74
N ARG A 65 7.31 -2.82 9.05
CA ARG A 65 6.44 -3.73 9.82
C ARG A 65 4.97 -3.30 9.77
N SER A 66 4.70 -2.00 9.82
CA SER A 66 3.38 -1.39 9.69
C SER A 66 2.65 -1.83 8.40
N THR A 67 3.37 -1.91 7.28
CA THR A 67 2.85 -2.44 6.01
C THR A 67 2.44 -3.91 6.14
N ALA A 68 3.28 -4.75 6.74
CA ALA A 68 2.95 -6.17 6.94
C ALA A 68 1.76 -6.35 7.90
N GLU A 69 1.68 -5.55 8.97
CA GLU A 69 0.54 -5.53 9.91
C GLU A 69 -0.76 -5.11 9.19
N ALA A 70 -0.70 -4.11 8.34
CA ALA A 70 -1.84 -3.63 7.57
C ALA A 70 -2.33 -4.70 6.58
N ILE A 71 -1.42 -5.39 5.87
CA ILE A 71 -1.76 -6.48 4.94
C ILE A 71 -2.40 -7.66 5.70
N VAL A 72 -1.80 -8.09 6.81
CA VAL A 72 -2.37 -9.17 7.65
C VAL A 72 -3.75 -8.77 8.17
N GLY A 73 -3.91 -7.53 8.64
CA GLY A 73 -5.18 -7.03 9.14
C GLY A 73 -6.27 -6.91 8.07
N HIS A 74 -5.91 -6.54 6.85
CA HIS A 74 -6.84 -6.44 5.72
C HIS A 74 -7.26 -7.82 5.23
N LEU A 75 -6.31 -8.67 4.82
CA LEU A 75 -6.59 -9.99 4.26
C LEU A 75 -7.13 -10.98 5.30
N GLY A 76 -6.78 -10.80 6.57
CA GLY A 76 -7.31 -11.63 7.65
C GLY A 76 -8.78 -11.36 7.99
N LYS A 77 -9.31 -10.19 7.61
CA LYS A 77 -10.73 -9.82 7.80
C LYS A 77 -11.58 -10.05 6.57
N ASP A 78 -10.98 -10.00 5.38
CA ASP A 78 -11.67 -10.15 4.11
C ASP A 78 -11.21 -11.43 3.39
N GLU A 79 -11.96 -12.51 3.61
CA GLU A 79 -11.68 -13.81 2.98
C GLU A 79 -11.76 -13.75 1.45
N LYS A 80 -12.65 -12.91 0.88
CA LYS A 80 -12.77 -12.76 -0.57
C LYS A 80 -11.54 -12.08 -1.16
N ALA A 81 -11.07 -11.00 -0.53
CA ALA A 81 -9.84 -10.32 -0.94
C ALA A 81 -8.63 -11.27 -0.81
N LYS A 82 -8.54 -12.04 0.29
CA LYS A 82 -7.48 -13.04 0.48
C LYS A 82 -7.46 -14.08 -0.64
N GLN A 83 -8.61 -14.68 -0.96
CA GLN A 83 -8.71 -15.68 -2.03
C GLN A 83 -8.43 -15.09 -3.41
N ALA A 84 -8.85 -13.86 -3.68
CA ALA A 84 -8.53 -13.17 -4.93
C ALA A 84 -7.02 -12.98 -5.09
N VAL A 85 -6.33 -12.52 -4.04
CA VAL A 85 -4.87 -12.36 -4.04
C VAL A 85 -4.18 -13.72 -4.24
N LEU A 86 -4.55 -14.74 -3.47
CA LEU A 86 -3.94 -16.08 -3.57
C LEU A 86 -4.13 -16.70 -4.95
N SER A 87 -5.32 -16.60 -5.53
CA SER A 87 -5.61 -17.12 -6.87
C SER A 87 -4.72 -16.46 -7.93
N ARG A 88 -4.53 -15.15 -7.85
CA ARG A 88 -3.65 -14.41 -8.77
C ARG A 88 -2.19 -14.82 -8.62
N LEU A 89 -1.68 -14.88 -7.39
CA LEU A 89 -0.31 -15.32 -7.13
C LEU A 89 -0.06 -16.75 -7.62
N LYS A 90 -1.05 -17.67 -7.50
CA LYS A 90 -0.99 -19.02 -8.08
C LYS A 90 -0.86 -18.99 -9.59
N THR A 91 -1.67 -18.17 -10.25
CA THR A 91 -1.62 -18.01 -11.71
C THR A 91 -0.28 -17.43 -12.16
N GLU A 92 0.25 -16.42 -11.45
CA GLU A 92 1.57 -15.84 -11.76
C GLU A 92 2.69 -16.89 -11.65
N ILE A 93 2.70 -17.69 -10.58
CA ILE A 93 3.69 -18.76 -10.41
C ILE A 93 3.60 -19.78 -11.57
N ALA A 94 2.40 -20.19 -11.96
CA ALA A 94 2.22 -21.13 -13.05
C ALA A 94 2.81 -20.57 -14.36
N ARG A 95 2.49 -19.35 -14.70
CA ARG A 95 3.01 -18.65 -15.89
C ARG A 95 4.53 -18.47 -15.86
N LEU A 96 5.10 -18.11 -14.71
CA LEU A 96 6.55 -17.98 -14.55
C LEU A 96 7.29 -19.31 -14.68
N LYS A 97 6.66 -20.43 -14.28
CA LYS A 97 7.18 -21.79 -14.50
C LYS A 97 7.16 -22.19 -15.98
N GLU A 98 6.18 -21.72 -16.75
CA GLU A 98 6.07 -21.92 -18.20
C GLU A 98 7.00 -21.03 -19.02
N GLY A 99 7.79 -20.19 -18.37
CA GLY A 99 8.78 -19.33 -19.02
C GLY A 99 8.26 -17.95 -19.44
N ALA A 100 7.11 -17.52 -18.93
CA ALA A 100 6.62 -16.17 -19.17
C ALA A 100 7.62 -15.14 -18.65
N VAL A 101 7.88 -14.10 -19.43
CA VAL A 101 8.63 -12.94 -19.01
C VAL A 101 7.77 -12.12 -18.02
N GLN A 102 8.39 -11.52 -17.04
CA GLN A 102 7.76 -10.82 -15.89
C GLN A 102 7.00 -9.53 -16.26
N SER A 103 6.15 -9.57 -17.31
CA SER A 103 5.41 -8.40 -17.80
C SER A 103 4.03 -8.17 -17.15
N PHE A 104 3.65 -8.97 -16.14
CA PHE A 104 2.32 -8.85 -15.50
C PHE A 104 2.09 -7.58 -14.71
N ALA A 105 3.11 -6.75 -14.56
CA ALA A 105 2.97 -5.42 -13.97
C ALA A 105 2.05 -4.48 -14.78
N GLU A 106 1.85 -4.77 -16.08
CA GLU A 106 1.16 -3.88 -17.02
C GLU A 106 -0.28 -4.32 -17.35
N ASP A 107 -0.65 -5.57 -17.09
CA ASP A 107 -1.91 -6.16 -17.57
C ASP A 107 -3.18 -5.82 -16.78
N GLY A 108 -3.18 -4.78 -15.94
CA GLY A 108 -4.41 -4.27 -15.30
C GLY A 108 -5.12 -5.17 -14.28
N GLU A 109 -4.75 -6.43 -14.22
CA GLU A 109 -5.39 -7.43 -13.35
C GLU A 109 -4.63 -7.76 -12.06
N SER A 110 -3.55 -7.07 -11.78
CA SER A 110 -2.65 -7.43 -10.69
C SER A 110 -3.11 -6.92 -9.33
N ALA A 111 -2.88 -7.74 -8.30
CA ALA A 111 -3.05 -7.35 -6.92
C ALA A 111 -1.91 -6.43 -6.44
N PHE A 112 -2.05 -5.82 -5.28
CA PHE A 112 -1.04 -4.99 -4.63
C PHE A 112 0.27 -5.73 -4.30
N VAL A 113 0.27 -7.05 -4.40
CA VAL A 113 1.43 -7.94 -4.26
C VAL A 113 1.51 -8.87 -5.47
N TYR A 114 2.71 -9.14 -5.95
CA TYR A 114 2.96 -10.01 -7.10
C TYR A 114 4.19 -10.90 -6.87
N VAL A 115 4.30 -11.99 -7.65
CA VAL A 115 5.45 -12.89 -7.59
C VAL A 115 6.55 -12.40 -8.50
N HIS A 116 7.74 -12.26 -7.95
CA HIS A 116 8.96 -11.96 -8.70
C HIS A 116 9.89 -13.16 -8.74
N LYS A 117 10.27 -13.59 -9.93
CA LYS A 117 11.30 -14.59 -10.14
C LYS A 117 12.66 -13.91 -10.14
N LYS A 118 13.52 -14.28 -9.19
CA LYS A 118 14.85 -13.68 -9.06
C LYS A 118 15.75 -14.12 -10.23
N GLU A 119 16.55 -13.19 -10.73
CA GLU A 119 17.51 -13.50 -11.80
C GLU A 119 18.58 -14.52 -11.35
N ARG A 120 18.97 -14.46 -10.08
CA ARG A 120 19.91 -15.42 -9.48
C ARG A 120 19.19 -16.68 -9.05
N LYS A 121 19.59 -17.81 -9.67
CA LYS A 121 19.15 -19.12 -9.21
C LYS A 121 19.74 -19.42 -7.82
N ARG A 122 18.89 -19.95 -6.94
CA ARG A 122 19.36 -20.43 -5.64
C ARG A 122 20.18 -21.70 -5.84
N TRP A 123 21.34 -21.76 -5.22
CA TRP A 123 22.31 -22.85 -5.43
C TRP A 123 22.65 -23.15 -6.90
N LEU A 124 22.57 -22.12 -7.78
CA LEU A 124 22.88 -22.20 -9.21
C LEU A 124 21.91 -23.08 -10.06
N ILE A 125 20.94 -23.75 -9.47
CA ILE A 125 20.09 -24.74 -10.12
C ILE A 125 18.60 -24.36 -10.07
N TYR A 126 18.12 -23.89 -8.90
CA TYR A 126 16.70 -23.68 -8.66
C TYR A 126 16.27 -22.23 -8.90
N ASP A 127 15.10 -22.08 -9.52
CA ASP A 127 14.45 -20.78 -9.58
C ASP A 127 14.07 -20.34 -8.15
N ASP A 128 14.32 -19.08 -7.82
CA ASP A 128 13.96 -18.47 -6.52
C ASP A 128 12.88 -17.42 -6.76
N TYR A 129 11.88 -17.41 -5.90
CA TYR A 129 10.73 -16.51 -5.99
C TYR A 129 10.65 -15.64 -4.74
N GLU A 130 10.16 -14.43 -4.92
CA GLU A 130 9.84 -13.51 -3.83
C GLU A 130 8.51 -12.81 -4.09
N LEU A 131 7.90 -12.29 -3.05
CA LEU A 131 6.70 -11.45 -3.16
C LEU A 131 7.12 -10.00 -3.16
N LYS A 132 6.81 -9.28 -4.23
CA LYS A 132 7.03 -7.84 -4.34
C LYS A 132 5.73 -7.08 -4.16
N LEU A 133 5.79 -6.02 -3.37
CA LEU A 133 4.71 -5.04 -3.25
C LEU A 133 4.77 -4.07 -4.42
N ARG A 134 3.60 -3.58 -4.82
CA ARG A 134 3.50 -2.44 -5.75
C ARG A 134 3.52 -1.15 -4.99
N SER A 135 4.05 -0.12 -5.59
CA SER A 135 3.93 1.24 -5.11
C SER A 135 2.95 2.02 -5.97
N TYR A 136 2.24 2.94 -5.35
CA TYR A 136 1.14 3.67 -5.96
C TYR A 136 1.28 5.17 -5.77
N LYS A 137 0.94 5.92 -6.80
CA LYS A 137 0.64 7.35 -6.66
C LYS A 137 -0.86 7.49 -6.44
N VAL A 138 -1.24 8.08 -5.32
CA VAL A 138 -2.63 8.15 -4.86
C VAL A 138 -3.11 9.60 -4.94
N PRO A 139 -4.18 9.88 -5.70
CA PRO A 139 -4.74 11.21 -5.73
C PRO A 139 -5.47 11.54 -4.41
N VAL A 140 -5.28 12.75 -3.90
CA VAL A 140 -6.03 13.28 -2.75
C VAL A 140 -6.78 14.52 -3.17
N ASN A 141 -8.05 14.58 -2.83
CA ASN A 141 -8.93 15.68 -3.12
C ASN A 141 -9.41 16.34 -1.82
N THR A 142 -9.54 17.66 -1.84
CA THR A 142 -10.24 18.44 -0.83
C THR A 142 -11.04 19.55 -1.49
N ASN A 143 -12.09 20.01 -0.84
CA ASN A 143 -12.97 21.06 -1.36
C ASN A 143 -12.44 22.48 -1.14
N PHE A 144 -11.34 22.67 -0.39
CA PHE A 144 -10.72 23.97 -0.16
C PHE A 144 -9.33 24.06 -0.78
N GLY A 145 -9.17 24.90 -1.83
CA GLY A 145 -7.86 25.24 -2.37
C GLY A 145 -7.01 25.96 -1.32
N GLY A 146 -5.71 25.69 -1.30
CA GLY A 146 -4.79 26.21 -0.30
C GLY A 146 -4.76 25.44 1.02
N ALA A 147 -5.55 24.36 1.16
CA ALA A 147 -5.47 23.48 2.32
C ALA A 147 -4.14 22.69 2.30
N LYS A 148 -3.47 22.64 3.44
CA LYS A 148 -2.29 21.81 3.64
C LYS A 148 -2.71 20.34 3.77
N ILE A 149 -2.04 19.47 3.05
CA ILE A 149 -2.26 18.03 3.11
C ILE A 149 -1.12 17.38 3.88
N MET A 150 -1.50 16.58 4.87
CA MET A 150 -0.57 15.86 5.73
C MET A 150 -0.79 14.36 5.55
N LEU A 151 0.30 13.60 5.53
CA LEU A 151 0.32 12.14 5.50
C LEU A 151 1.01 11.63 6.76
N ASN A 152 0.31 10.85 7.58
CA ASN A 152 0.83 10.33 8.84
C ASN A 152 1.45 11.43 9.74
N GLY A 153 0.90 12.64 9.70
CA GLY A 153 1.36 13.79 10.49
C GLY A 153 2.44 14.65 9.82
N GLU A 154 2.98 14.28 8.68
CA GLU A 154 3.95 15.07 7.91
C GLU A 154 3.26 15.87 6.80
N GLU A 155 3.57 17.17 6.67
CA GLU A 155 3.08 18.03 5.58
C GLU A 155 3.75 17.62 4.27
N ILE A 156 2.94 17.24 3.27
CA ILE A 156 3.41 16.77 1.97
C ILE A 156 3.07 17.71 0.82
N GLY A 157 2.23 18.69 1.05
CA GLY A 157 1.91 19.69 0.05
C GLY A 157 0.67 20.48 0.37
N VAL A 158 0.29 21.32 -0.59
CA VAL A 158 -0.87 22.20 -0.50
C VAL A 158 -1.80 21.91 -1.67
N ALA A 159 -3.10 21.76 -1.38
CA ALA A 159 -4.12 21.60 -2.40
C ALA A 159 -4.20 22.86 -3.27
N GLY A 160 -4.25 22.69 -4.58
CA GLY A 160 -4.33 23.82 -5.50
C GLY A 160 -5.68 24.54 -5.46
N VAL A 161 -5.74 25.68 -6.15
CA VAL A 161 -6.96 26.49 -6.25
C VAL A 161 -8.04 25.71 -6.99
N GLY A 162 -9.25 25.66 -6.45
CA GLY A 162 -10.39 24.97 -7.06
C GLY A 162 -10.49 23.47 -6.76
N GLY A 163 -9.81 22.97 -5.69
CA GLY A 163 -9.88 21.56 -5.31
C GLY A 163 -9.02 20.66 -6.18
N SER A 164 -7.86 21.16 -6.64
CA SER A 164 -6.98 20.36 -7.45
C SER A 164 -6.39 19.17 -6.68
N THR A 165 -6.36 18.07 -7.36
CA THR A 165 -5.83 16.80 -6.89
C THR A 165 -4.33 16.90 -6.58
N LEU A 166 -3.94 16.60 -5.34
CA LEU A 166 -2.55 16.39 -4.95
C LEU A 166 -2.21 14.91 -5.11
N GLN A 167 -1.05 14.59 -5.70
CA GLN A 167 -0.59 13.21 -5.82
C GLN A 167 0.31 12.84 -4.65
N LEU A 168 -0.09 11.84 -3.88
CA LEU A 168 0.72 11.24 -2.82
C LEU A 168 1.58 10.09 -3.36
N GLY A 169 2.74 9.91 -2.78
CA GLY A 169 3.56 8.72 -3.01
C GLY A 169 4.81 8.93 -3.83
N PRO A 170 5.46 7.82 -4.14
CA PRO A 170 4.92 6.45 -4.17
C PRO A 170 4.65 5.84 -2.78
N LEU A 171 3.47 5.27 -2.57
CA LEU A 171 3.05 4.61 -1.34
C LEU A 171 2.96 3.09 -1.53
N LEU A 172 3.38 2.31 -0.54
CA LEU A 172 3.15 0.87 -0.49
C LEU A 172 1.72 0.56 -0.03
N PRO A 173 1.22 -0.69 -0.21
CA PRO A 173 -0.05 -1.11 0.39
C PRO A 173 -0.03 -0.91 1.90
N GLY A 174 -1.09 -0.31 2.44
CA GLY A 174 -1.10 0.00 3.87
C GLY A 174 -2.30 0.83 4.31
N LYS A 175 -2.21 1.33 5.55
CA LYS A 175 -3.16 2.28 6.12
C LYS A 175 -2.45 3.60 6.37
N TYR A 176 -3.10 4.68 5.98
CA TYR A 176 -2.54 6.03 6.01
C TYR A 176 -3.51 7.00 6.63
N ALA A 177 -3.05 7.78 7.60
CA ALA A 177 -3.78 8.94 8.10
C ALA A 177 -3.53 10.11 7.13
N VAL A 178 -4.58 10.57 6.48
CA VAL A 178 -4.52 11.71 5.55
C VAL A 178 -5.35 12.83 6.14
N LYS A 179 -4.70 13.96 6.44
CA LYS A 179 -5.32 15.14 7.06
C LYS A 179 -5.24 16.32 6.12
N ALA A 180 -6.34 17.06 5.98
CA ALA A 180 -6.36 18.36 5.35
C ALA A 180 -6.55 19.44 6.41
N VAL A 181 -5.79 20.54 6.31
CA VAL A 181 -5.89 21.71 7.20
C VAL A 181 -5.93 22.97 6.37
N TYR A 182 -7.00 23.73 6.49
CA TYR A 182 -7.15 25.03 5.85
C TYR A 182 -7.18 26.14 6.92
N ALA A 183 -6.17 27.00 6.92
CA ALA A 183 -6.11 28.17 7.78
C ALA A 183 -6.81 29.36 7.10
N GLY A 184 -8.09 29.53 7.38
CA GLY A 184 -8.89 30.64 6.88
C GLY A 184 -8.70 31.90 7.74
N LYS A 185 -9.24 33.03 7.24
CA LYS A 185 -9.16 34.31 7.95
C LYS A 185 -9.89 34.27 9.30
N TYR A 186 -10.98 33.54 9.40
CA TYR A 186 -11.89 33.54 10.55
C TYR A 186 -11.92 32.23 11.33
N THR A 187 -11.42 31.16 10.73
CA THR A 187 -11.40 29.82 11.35
C THR A 187 -10.34 28.93 10.70
N THR A 188 -9.90 27.94 11.43
CA THR A 188 -9.13 26.83 10.87
C THR A 188 -10.07 25.64 10.70
N LEU A 189 -10.13 25.12 9.47
CA LEU A 189 -10.87 23.89 9.15
C LEU A 189 -9.90 22.75 9.08
N GLU A 190 -10.25 21.62 9.68
CA GLU A 190 -9.45 20.41 9.59
C GLU A 190 -10.33 19.17 9.51
N ASN A 191 -9.83 18.18 8.79
CA ASN A 191 -10.43 16.85 8.74
C ASN A 191 -9.33 15.82 8.50
N GLU A 192 -9.48 14.64 9.12
CA GLU A 192 -8.56 13.53 8.98
C GLU A 192 -9.34 12.26 8.63
N VAL A 193 -8.87 11.54 7.63
CA VAL A 193 -9.43 10.26 7.20
C VAL A 193 -8.35 9.17 7.24
N THR A 194 -8.75 7.95 7.55
CA THR A 194 -7.88 6.78 7.40
C THR A 194 -8.14 6.15 6.04
N ALA A 195 -7.15 6.21 5.16
CA ALA A 195 -7.20 5.57 3.86
C ALA A 195 -6.58 4.16 3.91
N GLU A 196 -7.27 3.17 3.35
CA GLU A 196 -6.77 1.81 3.17
C GLU A 196 -6.37 1.61 1.71
N LEU A 197 -5.07 1.38 1.46
CA LEU A 197 -4.51 1.23 0.13
C LEU A 197 -4.21 -0.24 -0.17
N PHE A 198 -5.20 -0.98 -0.66
CA PHE A 198 -5.08 -2.38 -1.09
C PHE A 198 -5.73 -2.58 -2.47
N PRO A 199 -5.26 -1.90 -3.51
CA PRO A 199 -5.90 -1.95 -4.81
C PRO A 199 -5.78 -3.33 -5.43
N ILE A 200 -6.89 -3.77 -6.04
CA ILE A 200 -6.97 -4.96 -6.88
C ILE A 200 -7.33 -4.47 -8.28
N GLY A 201 -6.38 -4.52 -9.20
CA GLY A 201 -6.50 -3.90 -10.52
C GLY A 201 -5.70 -2.59 -10.63
N ASN A 202 -5.95 -1.82 -11.68
CA ASN A 202 -5.18 -0.61 -12.02
C ASN A 202 -5.82 0.69 -11.51
N SER A 203 -7.08 0.67 -11.09
CA SER A 203 -7.73 1.89 -10.61
C SER A 203 -7.42 2.12 -9.13
N ILE A 204 -7.09 3.36 -8.82
CA ILE A 204 -6.93 3.83 -7.45
C ILE A 204 -7.92 4.97 -7.30
N ASP A 205 -8.87 4.78 -6.40
CA ASP A 205 -9.82 5.82 -6.06
C ASP A 205 -9.12 6.96 -5.31
N PRO A 206 -9.48 8.21 -5.58
CA PRO A 206 -8.94 9.33 -4.86
C PRO A 206 -9.32 9.27 -3.37
N ILE A 207 -8.42 9.71 -2.51
CA ILE A 207 -8.71 9.92 -1.09
C ILE A 207 -9.42 11.25 -0.96
N GLU A 208 -10.68 11.21 -0.55
CA GLU A 208 -11.48 12.40 -0.31
C GLU A 208 -11.31 12.87 1.14
N VAL A 209 -10.84 14.11 1.32
CA VAL A 209 -10.68 14.75 2.63
C VAL A 209 -11.47 16.07 2.65
N PRO A 210 -12.81 15.99 2.72
CA PRO A 210 -13.65 17.18 2.71
C PRO A 210 -13.51 17.96 4.01
N LEU A 211 -13.37 19.28 3.89
CA LEU A 211 -13.38 20.21 5.02
C LEU A 211 -14.79 20.80 5.20
N GLN A 212 -15.25 20.84 6.45
CA GLN A 212 -16.56 21.37 6.77
C GLN A 212 -16.47 22.88 7.04
N GLY A 213 -16.88 23.65 6.05
CA GLY A 213 -16.89 25.10 6.15
C GLY A 213 -17.68 25.73 5.02
N GLU A 214 -18.36 26.82 5.33
CA GLU A 214 -19.22 27.53 4.40
C GLU A 214 -18.91 29.03 4.36
N TYR A 215 -19.24 29.63 3.22
CA TYR A 215 -19.27 31.08 3.09
C TYR A 215 -20.69 31.57 3.32
N VAL A 216 -20.83 32.60 4.17
CA VAL A 216 -22.12 33.18 4.51
C VAL A 216 -22.26 34.58 3.91
N ASP A 217 -23.47 34.91 3.49
CA ASP A 217 -23.87 36.24 3.10
C ASP A 217 -24.66 36.85 4.24
N VAL A 218 -24.26 38.06 4.71
CA VAL A 218 -24.92 38.72 5.83
C VAL A 218 -25.79 39.85 5.29
N PHE A 219 -27.04 39.90 5.74
CA PHE A 219 -28.01 40.91 5.31
C PHE A 219 -28.57 41.66 6.51
N SER A 220 -28.75 42.98 6.38
CA SER A 220 -29.41 43.85 7.32
C SER A 220 -30.09 45.01 6.61
N ASN A 221 -31.10 45.58 7.21
CA ASN A 221 -31.71 46.85 6.76
C ASN A 221 -30.84 48.07 7.08
N ASN A 222 -29.76 47.91 7.88
CA ASN A 222 -28.77 48.92 8.16
C ASN A 222 -27.41 48.52 7.56
N GLY A 223 -27.03 49.16 6.45
CA GLY A 223 -25.74 48.88 5.78
C GLY A 223 -24.50 49.23 6.63
N PHE A 224 -24.64 50.11 7.65
CA PHE A 224 -23.53 50.47 8.55
C PHE A 224 -23.40 49.50 9.76
N ALA A 225 -24.27 48.49 9.84
CA ALA A 225 -24.17 47.48 10.90
C ALA A 225 -22.83 46.74 10.80
N ARG A 226 -22.08 46.73 11.90
CA ARG A 226 -20.78 46.05 12.01
C ARG A 226 -21.00 44.55 12.17
N ILE A 227 -20.11 43.76 11.59
CA ILE A 227 -20.17 42.30 11.61
C ILE A 227 -19.17 41.79 12.66
N PHE A 228 -19.66 40.89 13.52
CA PHE A 228 -18.87 40.23 14.57
C PHE A 228 -18.93 38.71 14.34
N ILE A 229 -17.79 38.05 14.49
CA ILE A 229 -17.69 36.58 14.50
C ILE A 229 -17.17 36.18 15.87
N ASN A 230 -17.91 35.32 16.59
CA ASN A 230 -17.57 34.85 17.93
C ASN A 230 -17.30 36.03 18.93
N GLY A 231 -17.96 37.18 18.71
CA GLY A 231 -17.79 38.35 19.55
C GLY A 231 -16.63 39.29 19.15
N GLU A 232 -15.84 38.92 18.15
CA GLU A 232 -14.79 39.77 17.60
C GLU A 232 -15.28 40.56 16.39
N ASP A 233 -15.02 41.88 16.38
CA ASP A 233 -15.30 42.73 15.24
C ASP A 233 -14.34 42.41 14.09
N ILE A 234 -14.87 41.96 12.96
CA ILE A 234 -14.07 41.60 11.79
C ILE A 234 -13.69 42.78 10.90
N GLY A 235 -14.08 43.99 11.28
CA GLY A 235 -13.78 45.23 10.58
C GLY A 235 -14.61 45.42 9.28
N LEU A 236 -15.69 44.66 9.10
CA LEU A 236 -16.60 44.78 7.96
C LEU A 236 -17.97 45.28 8.43
N THR A 237 -18.67 45.96 7.52
CA THR A 237 -20.07 46.31 7.64
C THR A 237 -20.91 45.50 6.64
N VAL A 238 -22.21 45.40 6.91
CA VAL A 238 -23.14 44.70 6.01
C VAL A 238 -23.17 45.35 4.62
N GLY A 239 -22.99 46.68 4.56
CA GLY A 239 -22.96 47.45 3.31
C GLY A 239 -21.76 47.14 2.41
N ASP A 240 -20.68 46.55 2.97
CA ASP A 240 -19.53 46.15 2.16
C ASP A 240 -19.84 44.97 1.20
N GLY A 241 -20.96 44.26 1.40
CA GLY A 241 -21.47 43.22 0.50
C GLY A 241 -20.51 42.03 0.27
N GLN A 242 -19.56 41.82 1.19
CA GLN A 242 -18.57 40.74 1.06
C GLN A 242 -19.13 39.45 1.66
N ARG A 243 -18.92 38.33 0.93
CA ARG A 243 -19.11 37.00 1.51
C ARG A 243 -18.06 36.76 2.60
N ILE A 244 -18.52 36.26 3.72
CA ILE A 244 -17.69 36.00 4.89
C ILE A 244 -17.42 34.50 4.99
N GLY A 245 -16.18 34.12 5.14
CA GLY A 245 -15.85 32.72 5.28
C GLY A 245 -14.44 32.35 4.79
N PRO A 246 -14.15 31.05 4.80
CA PRO A 246 -15.05 30.02 5.34
C PRO A 246 -15.24 30.15 6.86
N ILE A 247 -16.43 29.76 7.33
CA ILE A 247 -16.77 29.59 8.75
C ILE A 247 -16.99 28.10 8.97
N ALA A 248 -16.50 27.53 10.08
CA ALA A 248 -16.74 26.14 10.42
C ALA A 248 -18.24 25.89 10.59
N THR A 249 -18.71 24.80 10.01
CA THR A 249 -20.08 24.29 10.20
C THR A 249 -20.00 23.01 11.02
N ASP A 250 -20.88 22.91 12.03
CA ASP A 250 -21.01 21.71 12.89
C ASP A 250 -21.61 20.54 12.14
#